data_d6e6c0ad838c990849888a8ee8d4e0b1
#
_entry.id   d6e6c0ad838c990849888a8ee8d4e0b1
#
_cell.length_a   1.000
_cell.length_b   1.000
_cell.length_c   1.000
_cell.angle_alpha   90.00
_cell.angle_beta   90.00
_cell.angle_gamma   90.00
#
_symmetry.space_group_name_H-M   'P 1'
#
loop_
_entity.id
_entity.type
_entity.pdbx_description
1 polymer ?
#
loop_
_entity_poly.entity_id
_entity_poly.type
_entity_poly.pdbx_seq_one_letter_code
_entity_poly.pdbx_strand_id
1 'polypeptide(L)'
;KGTTNITYPEKIKGNVHAQAFYGVITAILDDVMDISANIDVISDISIRITEIVDEHNMVDWQTNKDIHNKIAQDIDDMFYEIEKEKGIQVDFDSIDKIIENVITVALRRFK
;
A
#
# COMPACT_ATOMS: atom_id res chain seq x y z
N LYS A 1 23.01 -9.01 -8.59
CA LYS A 1 22.45 -8.99 -9.12
C LYS A 1 21.88 -8.03 -9.52
N GLY A 2 21.96 -7.56 -9.52
CA GLY A 2 21.47 -6.35 -9.89
C GLY A 2 20.38 -6.36 -10.87
N THR A 3 19.58 -7.28 -10.80
CA THR A 3 18.46 -7.28 -11.69
C THR A 3 17.58 -6.10 -11.44
N THR A 4 17.32 -5.39 -12.45
CA THR A 4 16.50 -4.21 -12.35
C THR A 4 15.09 -4.42 -12.83
N ASN A 5 14.81 -5.55 -13.42
CA ASN A 5 13.48 -5.82 -13.94
C ASN A 5 12.56 -6.26 -12.83
N ILE A 6 11.68 -5.35 -12.43
CA ILE A 6 10.66 -5.68 -11.48
C ILE A 6 9.46 -6.20 -12.26
N THR A 7 9.07 -7.42 -11.95
CA THR A 7 7.90 -8.01 -12.57
C THR A 7 6.73 -7.84 -11.63
N TYR A 8 5.75 -7.09 -12.05
CA TYR A 8 4.56 -6.88 -11.24
C TYR A 8 3.56 -8.01 -11.44
N PRO A 9 2.82 -8.36 -10.39
CA PRO A 9 1.76 -9.34 -10.53
C PRO A 9 0.71 -8.90 -11.53
N GLU A 10 0.05 -9.88 -12.13
CA GLU A 10 -0.96 -9.63 -13.14
C GLU A 10 -2.04 -8.68 -12.67
N LYS A 11 -2.42 -8.78 -11.41
CA LYS A 11 -3.49 -7.97 -10.84
C LYS A 11 -3.23 -6.47 -10.92
N ILE A 12 -1.95 -6.06 -10.89
CA ILE A 12 -1.60 -4.64 -10.87
C ILE A 12 -0.84 -4.21 -12.11
N LYS A 13 -0.79 -5.07 -13.11
CA LYS A 13 0.07 -4.86 -14.27
C LYS A 13 -0.26 -3.59 -15.04
N GLY A 14 -1.51 -3.19 -15.08
CA GLY A 14 -1.91 -1.97 -15.79
C GLY A 14 -2.17 -0.80 -14.86
N ASN A 15 -1.86 -0.92 -13.58
CA ASN A 15 -2.20 0.09 -12.59
C ASN A 15 -0.93 0.69 -12.01
N VAL A 16 -0.50 1.83 -12.57
CA VAL A 16 0.78 2.43 -12.18
C VAL A 16 0.80 2.90 -10.72
N HIS A 17 -0.34 3.32 -10.19
CA HIS A 17 -0.39 3.73 -8.78
C HIS A 17 -0.26 2.51 -7.86
N ALA A 18 -0.96 1.43 -8.19
CA ALA A 18 -0.85 0.20 -7.40
C ALA A 18 0.57 -0.35 -7.48
N GLN A 19 1.23 -0.24 -8.63
CA GLN A 19 2.61 -0.67 -8.76
C GLN A 19 3.53 0.11 -7.83
N ALA A 20 3.32 1.42 -7.71
CA ALA A 20 4.12 2.26 -6.82
C ALA A 20 3.92 1.84 -5.36
N PHE A 21 2.68 1.60 -4.97
CA PHE A 21 2.40 1.16 -3.60
C PHE A 21 2.91 -0.26 -3.35
N TYR A 22 2.82 -1.13 -4.35
CA TYR A 22 3.38 -2.47 -4.27
C TYR A 22 4.88 -2.41 -3.95
N GLY A 23 5.61 -1.50 -4.60
CA GLY A 23 7.02 -1.31 -4.33
C GLY A 23 7.30 -0.89 -2.89
N VAL A 24 6.48 0.04 -2.37
CA VAL A 24 6.59 0.48 -0.98
C VAL A 24 6.34 -0.70 -0.03
N ILE A 25 5.26 -1.42 -0.26
CA ILE A 25 4.85 -2.49 0.63
C ILE A 25 5.87 -3.62 0.65
N THR A 26 6.34 -4.03 -0.53
CA THR A 26 7.32 -5.11 -0.59
C THR A 26 8.62 -4.72 0.08
N ALA A 27 9.05 -3.46 -0.06
CA ALA A 27 10.28 -2.99 0.57
C ALA A 27 10.18 -3.05 2.10
N ILE A 28 9.00 -2.73 2.64
CA ILE A 28 8.80 -2.72 4.08
C ILE A 28 8.59 -4.14 4.61
N LEU A 29 7.81 -4.96 3.92
CA LEU A 29 7.44 -6.28 4.40
C LEU A 29 8.48 -7.37 4.08
N ASP A 30 9.50 -7.03 3.31
CA ASP A 30 10.53 -8.00 2.93
C ASP A 30 11.19 -8.66 4.14
N ASP A 31 11.33 -7.90 5.24
CA ASP A 31 11.94 -8.42 6.47
C ASP A 31 10.95 -9.15 7.36
N VAL A 32 9.67 -9.06 7.07
CA VAL A 32 8.61 -9.55 7.95
C VAL A 32 7.98 -10.82 7.41
N MET A 33 7.90 -10.96 6.09
CA MET A 33 7.25 -12.11 5.48
C MET A 33 7.91 -12.45 4.16
N ASP A 34 7.61 -13.64 3.68
CA ASP A 34 8.09 -14.11 2.39
C ASP A 34 7.24 -13.46 1.28
N ILE A 35 7.82 -12.49 0.60
CA ILE A 35 7.11 -11.77 -0.45
C ILE A 35 6.65 -12.72 -1.55
N SER A 36 7.51 -13.66 -1.95
CA SER A 36 7.18 -14.59 -3.02
C SER A 36 5.94 -15.43 -2.71
N ALA A 37 5.80 -15.80 -1.45
CA ALA A 37 4.67 -16.63 -1.02
C ALA A 37 3.38 -15.82 -0.85
N ASN A 38 3.48 -14.49 -0.81
CA ASN A 38 2.35 -13.63 -0.50
C ASN A 38 2.07 -12.61 -1.59
N ILE A 39 2.50 -12.88 -2.82
CA ILE A 39 2.35 -11.93 -3.93
C ILE A 39 0.88 -11.55 -4.15
N ASP A 40 -0.03 -12.51 -4.10
CA ASP A 40 -1.46 -12.24 -4.29
C ASP A 40 -2.00 -11.31 -3.22
N VAL A 41 -1.66 -11.58 -1.96
CA VAL A 41 -2.13 -10.77 -0.85
C VAL A 41 -1.59 -9.35 -0.97
N ILE A 42 -0.30 -9.23 -1.27
CA ILE A 42 0.34 -7.92 -1.38
C ILE A 42 -0.24 -7.14 -2.56
N SER A 43 -0.56 -7.82 -3.64
CA SER A 43 -1.21 -7.19 -4.79
C SER A 43 -2.58 -6.64 -4.40
N ASP A 44 -3.37 -7.43 -3.68
CA ASP A 44 -4.68 -6.99 -3.20
C ASP A 44 -4.55 -5.78 -2.28
N ILE A 45 -3.56 -5.82 -1.39
CA ILE A 45 -3.29 -4.68 -0.49
C ILE A 45 -2.99 -3.43 -1.31
N SER A 46 -2.15 -3.57 -2.32
CA SER A 46 -1.75 -2.45 -3.18
C SER A 46 -2.96 -1.84 -3.90
N ILE A 47 -3.84 -2.69 -4.41
CA ILE A 47 -5.05 -2.23 -5.09
C ILE A 47 -5.97 -1.51 -4.10
N ARG A 48 -6.17 -2.08 -2.92
CA ARG A 48 -7.03 -1.49 -1.89
C ARG A 48 -6.50 -0.13 -1.45
N ILE A 49 -5.20 -0.02 -1.27
CA ILE A 49 -4.57 1.24 -0.89
C ILE A 49 -4.79 2.28 -2.00
N THR A 50 -4.64 1.87 -3.25
CA THR A 50 -4.87 2.78 -4.38
C THR A 50 -6.30 3.31 -4.35
N GLU A 51 -7.26 2.44 -4.09
CA GLU A 51 -8.67 2.83 -4.01
C GLU A 51 -8.92 3.79 -2.84
N ILE A 52 -8.30 3.52 -1.70
CA ILE A 52 -8.44 4.38 -0.53
C ILE A 52 -7.93 5.78 -0.82
N VAL A 53 -6.74 5.87 -1.38
CA VAL A 53 -6.15 7.18 -1.71
C VAL A 53 -7.00 7.91 -2.74
N ASP A 54 -7.47 7.18 -3.74
CA ASP A 54 -8.27 7.79 -4.79
C ASP A 54 -9.60 8.33 -4.25
N GLU A 55 -10.21 7.63 -3.29
CA GLU A 55 -11.43 8.08 -2.64
C GLU A 55 -11.24 9.41 -1.92
N HIS A 56 -10.07 9.62 -1.35
CA HIS A 56 -9.77 10.81 -0.58
C HIS A 56 -9.00 11.86 -1.37
N ASN A 57 -8.87 11.66 -2.68
CA ASN A 57 -8.13 12.58 -3.55
C ASN A 57 -9.02 13.77 -3.91
N MET A 58 -9.14 14.68 -2.96
CA MET A 58 -9.97 15.88 -3.12
C MET A 58 -9.09 17.12 -3.22
N VAL A 59 -9.74 18.25 -3.53
CA VAL A 59 -9.04 19.52 -3.59
C VAL A 59 -8.36 19.79 -2.24
N ASP A 60 -7.09 20.16 -2.30
CA ASP A 60 -6.30 20.51 -1.12
C ASP A 60 -6.05 19.37 -0.15
N TRP A 61 -6.26 18.10 -0.58
CA TRP A 61 -6.02 16.97 0.30
C TRP A 61 -4.55 16.87 0.72
N GLN A 62 -3.64 17.38 -0.11
CA GLN A 62 -2.20 17.30 0.16
C GLN A 62 -1.80 17.99 1.46
N THR A 63 -2.53 19.04 1.84
CA THR A 63 -2.23 19.80 3.04
C THR A 63 -3.25 19.59 4.15
N ASN A 64 -4.23 18.73 3.92
CA ASN A 64 -5.32 18.51 4.87
C ASN A 64 -5.02 17.30 5.74
N LYS A 65 -4.60 17.55 6.98
CA LYS A 65 -4.24 16.48 7.90
C LYS A 65 -5.41 15.59 8.27
N ASP A 66 -6.63 16.12 8.26
CA ASP A 66 -7.81 15.32 8.53
C ASP A 66 -7.98 14.23 7.47
N ILE A 67 -7.71 14.59 6.23
CA ILE A 67 -7.80 13.61 5.14
C ILE A 67 -6.68 12.58 5.27
N HIS A 68 -5.47 13.03 5.63
CA HIS A 68 -4.35 12.10 5.86
C HIS A 68 -4.70 11.12 6.97
N ASN A 69 -5.35 11.58 8.04
CA ASN A 69 -5.77 10.71 9.13
C ASN A 69 -6.83 9.71 8.69
N LYS A 70 -7.74 10.13 7.81
CA LYS A 70 -8.75 9.21 7.28
C LYS A 70 -8.12 8.15 6.38
N ILE A 71 -7.16 8.53 5.56
CA ILE A 71 -6.42 7.58 4.75
C ILE A 71 -5.72 6.56 5.65
N ALA A 72 -5.05 7.04 6.69
CA ALA A 72 -4.36 6.18 7.63
C ALA A 72 -5.32 5.20 8.30
N GLN A 73 -6.47 5.70 8.74
CA GLN A 73 -7.47 4.87 9.39
C GLN A 73 -8.02 3.81 8.44
N ASP A 74 -8.30 4.21 7.20
CA ASP A 74 -8.82 3.28 6.21
C ASP A 74 -7.81 2.19 5.87
N ILE A 75 -6.53 2.55 5.82
CA ILE A 75 -5.48 1.56 5.57
C ILE A 75 -5.38 0.60 6.75
N ASP A 76 -5.44 1.12 7.97
CA ASP A 76 -5.39 0.31 9.17
C ASP A 76 -6.56 -0.68 9.20
N ASP A 77 -7.76 -0.20 8.90
CA ASP A 77 -8.96 -1.05 8.84
C ASP A 77 -8.83 -2.12 7.76
N MET A 78 -8.26 -1.74 6.62
CA MET A 78 -8.06 -2.67 5.52
C MET A 78 -7.10 -3.80 5.92
N PHE A 79 -6.01 -3.47 6.62
CA PHE A 79 -5.08 -4.49 7.09
C PHE A 79 -5.76 -5.44 8.07
N TYR A 80 -6.59 -4.89 8.96
CA TYR A 80 -7.33 -5.71 9.91
C TYR A 80 -8.21 -6.73 9.19
N GLU A 81 -8.92 -6.29 8.16
CA GLU A 81 -9.79 -7.17 7.39
C GLU A 81 -9.00 -8.22 6.63
N ILE A 82 -7.90 -7.83 6.02
CA ILE A 82 -7.08 -8.76 5.26
C ILE A 82 -6.45 -9.81 6.18
N GLU A 83 -6.02 -9.40 7.36
CA GLU A 83 -5.47 -10.33 8.33
C GLU A 83 -6.49 -11.39 8.71
N LYS A 84 -7.75 -10.98 8.88
CA LYS A 84 -8.83 -11.91 9.20
C LYS A 84 -9.14 -12.85 8.04
N GLU A 85 -9.17 -12.31 6.83
CA GLU A 85 -9.56 -13.08 5.65
C GLU A 85 -8.46 -14.01 5.19
N LYS A 86 -7.23 -13.56 5.21
CA LYS A 86 -6.10 -14.29 4.62
C LYS A 86 -5.25 -15.01 5.66
N GLY A 87 -5.46 -14.73 6.93
CA GLY A 87 -4.69 -15.37 7.98
C GLY A 87 -3.26 -14.88 8.09
N ILE A 88 -2.95 -13.73 7.53
CA ILE A 88 -1.62 -13.14 7.66
C ILE A 88 -1.61 -12.16 8.81
N GLN A 89 -0.41 -11.85 9.29
CA GLN A 89 -0.26 -10.86 10.35
C GLN A 89 0.83 -9.87 9.97
N VAL A 90 0.52 -8.58 10.16
CA VAL A 90 1.48 -7.50 9.92
C VAL A 90 1.53 -6.68 11.21
N ASP A 91 2.73 -6.49 11.74
CA ASP A 91 2.89 -5.76 13.00
C ASP A 91 2.59 -4.27 12.81
N PHE A 92 2.29 -3.60 13.93
CA PHE A 92 1.93 -2.19 13.89
C PHE A 92 3.03 -1.30 13.33
N ASP A 93 4.29 -1.61 13.66
CA ASP A 93 5.41 -0.82 13.13
C ASP A 93 5.45 -0.86 11.61
N SER A 94 5.24 -2.03 11.04
CA SER A 94 5.23 -2.17 9.59
C SER A 94 4.06 -1.44 8.97
N ILE A 95 2.87 -1.54 9.59
CA ILE A 95 1.68 -0.84 9.11
C ILE A 95 1.91 0.67 9.14
N ASP A 96 2.48 1.19 10.22
CA ASP A 96 2.76 2.61 10.34
C ASP A 96 3.73 3.07 9.25
N LYS A 97 4.77 2.29 8.99
CA LYS A 97 5.73 2.62 7.93
C LYS A 97 5.06 2.62 6.56
N ILE A 98 4.20 1.65 6.33
CA ILE A 98 3.46 1.58 5.06
C ILE A 98 2.59 2.81 4.92
N ILE A 99 1.84 3.18 5.95
CA ILE A 99 0.96 4.35 5.91
C ILE A 99 1.76 5.61 5.60
N GLU A 100 2.87 5.84 6.30
CA GLU A 100 3.71 7.02 6.08
C GLU A 100 4.22 7.07 4.64
N ASN A 101 4.70 5.95 4.15
CA ASN A 101 5.27 5.91 2.81
C ASN A 101 4.20 6.00 1.73
N VAL A 102 3.03 5.42 1.99
CA VAL A 102 1.90 5.52 1.06
C VAL A 102 1.50 6.98 0.91
N ILE A 103 1.37 7.71 2.02
CA ILE A 103 0.99 9.12 1.95
C ILE A 103 2.07 9.91 1.21
N THR A 104 3.33 9.65 1.49
CA THR A 104 4.44 10.33 0.81
C THR A 104 4.39 10.11 -0.70
N VAL A 105 4.18 8.86 -1.12
CA VAL A 105 4.10 8.53 -2.54
C VAL A 105 2.87 9.15 -3.16
N ALA A 106 1.74 9.11 -2.45
CA ALA A 106 0.49 9.67 -2.94
C ALA A 106 0.60 11.18 -3.16
N LEU A 107 1.29 11.88 -2.25
CA LEU A 107 1.50 13.32 -2.40
C LEU A 107 2.23 13.68 -3.68
N ARG A 108 3.05 12.76 -4.17
CA ARG A 108 3.78 12.98 -5.42
C ARG A 108 2.97 12.61 -6.64
N ARG A 109 2.12 11.59 -6.53
CA ARG A 109 1.44 11.01 -7.68
C ARG A 109 0.03 11.52 -7.90
N PHE A 110 -0.67 11.84 -6.81
CA PHE A 110 -2.07 12.26 -6.87
C PHE A 110 -2.19 13.77 -6.67
N LYS A 111 -1.52 14.51 -7.49
CA LYS A 111 -1.54 15.98 -7.37
C LYS A 111 -2.79 16.60 -7.93
#